data_b3c87eb9c5fccc909358305dee8eb213
#
_entry.id   b3c87eb9c5fccc909358305dee8eb213
#
_cell.length_a   1.000
_cell.length_b   1.000
_cell.length_c   1.000
_cell.angle_alpha   90.00
_cell.angle_beta   90.00
_cell.angle_gamma   90.00
#
_symmetry.space_group_name_H-M   'P 1'
#
loop_
_entity.id
_entity.type
_entity.pdbx_description
1 polymer ?
#
loop_
_entity_poly.entity_id
_entity_poly.type
_entity_poly.pdbx_seq_one_letter_code
_entity_poly.pdbx_strand_id
1 'polypeptide(L)'
;YTAALAIHRMEQNGQAPDLGPVVVTGATGGVGSIAVDMLAGRGYDVVAVTGKASEEDYLRKIGASRILLRDDIDFGKRPLEKAEWAGAIDNLGGDYLTWLTRTMQYGGNIASIGLAASHELNTTVMPFILRAVCLLGINSVETPRDLRRAVWQRIGSDLKPQHLDTIGHRTIAFDDLPDAFEAYIDGTITGRAVVEIASGEA
;
A
#
# COMPACT_ATOMS: atom_id res chain seq x y z
N TYR A 1 -1.39 2.39 -10.90
CA TYR A 1 -2.13 3.66 -10.81
C TYR A 1 -2.60 3.92 -9.37
N THR A 2 -3.31 2.99 -8.71
CA THR A 2 -3.89 3.20 -7.37
C THR A 2 -2.85 3.62 -6.32
N ALA A 3 -1.70 2.96 -6.25
CA ALA A 3 -0.61 3.34 -5.36
C ALA A 3 -0.10 4.77 -5.64
N ALA A 4 0.08 5.13 -6.91
CA ALA A 4 0.50 6.48 -7.28
C ALA A 4 -0.55 7.54 -6.91
N LEU A 5 -1.84 7.25 -7.07
CA LEU A 5 -2.92 8.14 -6.63
C LEU A 5 -2.92 8.33 -5.12
N ALA A 6 -2.67 7.26 -4.36
CA ALA A 6 -2.56 7.33 -2.90
C ALA A 6 -1.41 8.26 -2.47
N ILE A 7 -0.21 8.03 -3.00
CA ILE A 7 0.97 8.85 -2.72
C ILE A 7 0.73 10.30 -3.13
N HIS A 8 0.19 10.53 -4.33
CA HIS A 8 -0.14 11.87 -4.81
C HIS A 8 -1.08 12.61 -3.85
N ARG A 9 -2.15 11.96 -3.38
CA ARG A 9 -3.10 12.58 -2.43
C ARG A 9 -2.49 12.82 -1.06
N MET A 10 -1.65 11.90 -0.58
CA MET A 10 -0.92 12.10 0.68
C MET A 10 0.01 13.31 0.57
N GLU A 11 0.79 13.44 -0.51
CA GLU A 11 1.68 14.58 -0.74
C GLU A 11 0.92 15.89 -0.93
N GLN A 12 -0.23 15.89 -1.61
CA GLN A 12 -1.13 17.05 -1.66
C GLN A 12 -1.63 17.47 -0.28
N ASN A 13 -1.72 16.53 0.67
CA ASN A 13 -2.08 16.80 2.07
C ASN A 13 -0.84 16.93 2.97
N GLY A 14 0.29 17.35 2.41
CA GLY A 14 1.49 17.70 3.16
C GLY A 14 2.40 16.54 3.55
N GLN A 15 2.17 15.30 3.06
CA GLN A 15 3.09 14.19 3.30
C GLN A 15 4.44 14.45 2.62
N ALA A 16 5.53 14.22 3.35
CA ALA A 16 6.89 14.34 2.83
C ALA A 16 7.82 13.28 3.45
N PRO A 17 8.95 12.94 2.78
CA PRO A 17 9.86 11.89 3.24
C PRO A 17 10.51 12.15 4.61
N ASP A 18 10.72 13.41 4.97
CA ASP A 18 11.37 13.84 6.21
C ASP A 18 10.45 13.85 7.43
N LEU A 19 9.15 13.59 7.27
CA LEU A 19 8.19 13.55 8.38
C LEU A 19 8.29 12.27 9.22
N GLY A 20 8.88 11.20 8.68
CA GLY A 20 9.04 9.93 9.37
C GLY A 20 8.51 8.73 8.57
N PRO A 21 8.43 7.55 9.20
CA PRO A 21 8.13 6.32 8.49
C PRO A 21 6.69 6.25 7.96
N VAL A 22 6.56 5.65 6.76
CA VAL A 22 5.28 5.37 6.10
C VAL A 22 5.04 3.87 6.10
N VAL A 23 3.91 3.45 6.65
CA VAL A 23 3.49 2.04 6.72
C VAL A 23 2.68 1.66 5.48
N VAL A 24 2.97 0.49 4.91
CA VAL A 24 2.17 -0.12 3.84
C VAL A 24 1.62 -1.45 4.34
N THR A 25 0.30 -1.57 4.53
CA THR A 25 -0.33 -2.85 4.87
C THR A 25 -0.57 -3.70 3.62
N GLY A 26 -0.53 -5.03 3.76
CA GLY A 26 -0.65 -5.93 2.62
C GLY A 26 0.48 -5.72 1.60
N ALA A 27 1.69 -5.47 2.08
CA ALA A 27 2.83 -5.01 1.29
C ALA A 27 3.27 -6.00 0.19
N THR A 28 3.02 -7.29 0.36
CA THR A 28 3.31 -8.32 -0.66
C THR A 28 2.24 -8.44 -1.75
N GLY A 29 1.11 -7.77 -1.59
CA GLY A 29 0.05 -7.76 -2.61
C GLY A 29 0.37 -6.84 -3.79
N GLY A 30 -0.40 -6.94 -4.87
CA GLY A 30 -0.11 -6.24 -6.10
C GLY A 30 -0.14 -4.70 -6.01
N VAL A 31 -0.98 -4.10 -5.15
CA VAL A 31 -0.96 -2.65 -4.90
C VAL A 31 0.11 -2.30 -3.87
N GLY A 32 0.21 -3.11 -2.80
CA GLY A 32 1.18 -2.89 -1.73
C GLY A 32 2.62 -2.90 -2.21
N SER A 33 3.01 -3.88 -3.04
CA SER A 33 4.37 -3.96 -3.60
C SER A 33 4.73 -2.74 -4.45
N ILE A 34 3.80 -2.27 -5.30
CA ILE A 34 4.01 -1.06 -6.10
C ILE A 34 4.08 0.18 -5.19
N ALA A 35 3.29 0.23 -4.10
CA ALA A 35 3.35 1.34 -3.16
C ALA A 35 4.70 1.39 -2.43
N VAL A 36 5.23 0.24 -1.99
CA VAL A 36 6.57 0.15 -1.38
C VAL A 36 7.63 0.66 -2.34
N ASP A 37 7.65 0.15 -3.58
CA ASP A 37 8.63 0.53 -4.61
C ASP A 37 8.57 2.05 -4.92
N MET A 38 7.39 2.59 -5.15
CA MET A 38 7.21 4.02 -5.45
C MET A 38 7.60 4.92 -4.28
N LEU A 39 7.20 4.59 -3.05
CA LEU A 39 7.54 5.35 -1.85
C LEU A 39 9.06 5.34 -1.62
N ALA A 40 9.70 4.17 -1.72
CA ALA A 40 11.14 4.04 -1.58
C ALA A 40 11.89 4.85 -2.65
N GLY A 41 11.44 4.78 -3.91
CA GLY A 41 11.98 5.59 -5.01
C GLY A 41 11.84 7.10 -4.80
N ARG A 42 10.87 7.53 -3.99
CA ARG A 42 10.66 8.93 -3.56
C ARG A 42 11.46 9.31 -2.31
N GLY A 43 12.21 8.37 -1.72
CA GLY A 43 13.03 8.61 -0.53
C GLY A 43 12.27 8.52 0.80
N TYR A 44 11.09 7.93 0.83
CA TYR A 44 10.38 7.65 2.08
C TYR A 44 11.02 6.49 2.84
N ASP A 45 10.98 6.55 4.18
CA ASP A 45 11.26 5.42 5.06
C ASP A 45 10.05 4.49 5.08
N VAL A 46 10.13 3.34 4.41
CA VAL A 46 8.98 2.47 4.15
C VAL A 46 8.98 1.26 5.07
N VAL A 47 7.91 1.13 5.86
CA VAL A 47 7.66 -0.05 6.71
C VAL A 47 6.61 -0.94 6.04
N ALA A 48 7.02 -2.13 5.63
CA ALA A 48 6.16 -3.10 4.97
C ALA A 48 5.49 -4.05 5.98
N VAL A 49 4.15 -4.06 6.02
CA VAL A 49 3.38 -5.02 6.84
C VAL A 49 2.95 -6.20 5.99
N THR A 50 3.32 -7.40 6.43
CA THR A 50 2.99 -8.65 5.74
C THR A 50 2.69 -9.79 6.70
N GLY A 51 1.86 -10.77 6.29
CA GLY A 51 1.73 -12.07 6.94
C GLY A 51 2.70 -13.14 6.42
N LYS A 52 3.58 -12.78 5.44
CA LYS A 52 4.46 -13.73 4.75
C LYS A 52 5.91 -13.46 5.15
N ALA A 53 6.39 -14.15 6.19
CA ALA A 53 7.78 -14.03 6.64
C ALA A 53 8.80 -14.45 5.55
N SER A 54 8.43 -15.39 4.67
CA SER A 54 9.27 -15.83 3.54
C SER A 54 9.54 -14.73 2.51
N GLU A 55 8.76 -13.65 2.50
CA GLU A 55 8.84 -12.58 1.50
C GLU A 55 9.67 -11.38 1.98
N GLU A 56 10.43 -11.52 3.06
CA GLU A 56 11.26 -10.43 3.58
C GLU A 56 12.28 -9.93 2.56
N ASP A 57 13.02 -10.83 1.92
CA ASP A 57 14.03 -10.47 0.91
C ASP A 57 13.40 -9.78 -0.31
N TYR A 58 12.21 -10.24 -0.72
CA TYR A 58 11.44 -9.58 -1.78
C TYR A 58 11.07 -8.14 -1.40
N LEU A 59 10.53 -7.93 -0.20
CA LEU A 59 10.13 -6.61 0.27
C LEU A 59 11.33 -5.65 0.42
N ARG A 60 12.46 -6.15 0.93
CA ARG A 60 13.71 -5.37 0.99
C ARG A 60 14.21 -5.01 -0.40
N LYS A 61 14.15 -5.94 -1.35
CA LYS A 61 14.58 -5.71 -2.73
C LYS A 61 13.79 -4.61 -3.42
N ILE A 62 12.49 -4.50 -3.15
CA ILE A 62 11.64 -3.43 -3.69
C ILE A 62 11.63 -2.16 -2.84
N GLY A 63 12.49 -2.07 -1.80
CA GLY A 63 12.80 -0.84 -1.10
C GLY A 63 12.21 -0.68 0.31
N ALA A 64 11.63 -1.72 0.91
CA ALA A 64 11.23 -1.65 2.33
C ALA A 64 12.45 -1.54 3.24
N SER A 65 12.50 -0.52 4.08
CA SER A 65 13.54 -0.31 5.09
C SER A 65 13.35 -1.23 6.30
N ARG A 66 12.09 -1.52 6.64
CA ARG A 66 11.69 -2.38 7.76
C ARG A 66 10.50 -3.25 7.37
N ILE A 67 10.51 -4.49 7.86
CA ILE A 67 9.39 -5.43 7.74
C ILE A 67 8.75 -5.61 9.12
N LEU A 68 7.43 -5.54 9.17
CA LEU A 68 6.63 -5.82 10.35
C LEU A 68 5.71 -7.00 10.02
N LEU A 69 5.93 -8.12 10.72
CA LEU A 69 5.07 -9.28 10.53
C LEU A 69 3.72 -9.05 11.20
N ARG A 70 2.67 -9.51 10.55
CA ARG A 70 1.29 -9.40 11.05
C ARG A 70 1.15 -9.90 12.48
N ASP A 71 1.80 -11.02 12.79
CA ASP A 71 1.68 -11.70 14.07
C ASP A 71 2.43 -10.98 15.21
N ASP A 72 3.30 -10.02 14.86
CA ASP A 72 4.04 -9.17 15.80
C ASP A 72 3.33 -7.85 16.10
N ILE A 73 2.18 -7.57 15.45
CA ILE A 73 1.46 -6.30 15.63
C ILE A 73 0.62 -6.36 16.92
N ASP A 74 0.97 -5.48 17.86
CA ASP A 74 0.04 -5.12 18.94
C ASP A 74 -0.95 -4.05 18.44
N PHE A 75 -2.17 -4.47 18.15
CA PHE A 75 -3.23 -3.56 17.69
C PHE A 75 -3.67 -2.54 18.75
N GLY A 76 -3.31 -2.76 20.02
CA GLY A 76 -3.69 -1.92 21.13
C GLY A 76 -5.21 -1.91 21.40
N LYS A 77 -5.60 -1.23 22.48
CA LYS A 77 -7.03 -1.09 22.87
C LYS A 77 -7.42 0.36 23.15
N ARG A 78 -6.42 1.24 23.33
CA ARG A 78 -6.68 2.66 23.63
C ARG A 78 -7.06 3.41 22.35
N PRO A 79 -7.88 4.43 22.44
CA PRO A 79 -8.18 5.29 21.29
C PRO A 79 -6.94 5.96 20.68
N LEU A 80 -5.89 6.20 21.48
CA LEU A 80 -4.59 6.71 21.09
C LEU A 80 -3.51 5.81 21.69
N GLU A 81 -2.73 5.18 20.84
CA GLU A 81 -1.53 4.43 21.18
C GLU A 81 -0.27 5.27 20.97
N LYS A 82 0.93 4.68 21.13
CA LYS A 82 2.19 5.36 20.82
C LYS A 82 2.17 5.85 19.38
N ALA A 83 2.48 7.10 19.14
CA ALA A 83 2.59 7.67 17.81
C ALA A 83 3.88 7.19 17.13
N GLU A 84 3.75 6.50 16.01
CA GLU A 84 4.89 5.88 15.30
C GLU A 84 4.98 6.29 13.83
N TRP A 85 3.85 6.42 13.13
CA TRP A 85 3.79 6.54 11.69
C TRP A 85 3.46 7.94 11.23
N ALA A 86 4.26 8.50 10.32
CA ALA A 86 3.97 9.78 9.68
C ALA A 86 2.95 9.64 8.55
N GLY A 87 2.88 8.46 7.93
CA GLY A 87 1.93 8.15 6.87
C GLY A 87 1.59 6.67 6.81
N ALA A 88 0.52 6.33 6.10
CA ALA A 88 0.16 4.94 5.84
C ALA A 88 -0.57 4.79 4.50
N ILE A 89 -0.32 3.66 3.82
CA ILE A 89 -1.14 3.16 2.71
C ILE A 89 -1.78 1.86 3.17
N ASP A 90 -3.11 1.88 3.31
CA ASP A 90 -3.85 0.74 3.81
C ASP A 90 -4.60 0.01 2.70
N ASN A 91 -4.25 -1.28 2.54
CA ASN A 91 -4.87 -2.20 1.58
C ASN A 91 -5.79 -3.23 2.26
N LEU A 92 -5.83 -3.28 3.59
CA LEU A 92 -6.46 -4.35 4.35
C LEU A 92 -7.78 -3.95 5.00
N GLY A 93 -7.89 -2.72 5.51
CA GLY A 93 -9.06 -2.31 6.30
C GLY A 93 -9.10 -2.98 7.69
N GLY A 94 -10.28 -3.02 8.31
CA GLY A 94 -10.52 -3.72 9.56
C GLY A 94 -9.65 -3.25 10.71
N ASP A 95 -9.12 -4.23 11.46
CA ASP A 95 -8.25 -3.97 12.62
C ASP A 95 -6.96 -3.25 12.23
N TYR A 96 -6.44 -3.47 11.02
CA TYR A 96 -5.25 -2.76 10.52
C TYR A 96 -5.51 -1.27 10.36
N LEU A 97 -6.60 -0.90 9.70
CA LEU A 97 -6.97 0.50 9.54
C LEU A 97 -7.29 1.14 10.90
N THR A 98 -7.95 0.41 11.79
CA THR A 98 -8.22 0.84 13.16
C THR A 98 -6.91 1.10 13.92
N TRP A 99 -5.95 0.18 13.86
CA TRP A 99 -4.62 0.32 14.47
C TRP A 99 -3.87 1.52 13.90
N LEU A 100 -3.88 1.72 12.59
CA LEU A 100 -3.26 2.88 11.96
C LEU A 100 -3.84 4.18 12.53
N THR A 101 -5.15 4.31 12.66
CA THR A 101 -5.72 5.55 13.24
C THR A 101 -5.18 5.85 14.65
N ARG A 102 -4.91 4.81 15.45
CA ARG A 102 -4.44 4.94 16.84
C ARG A 102 -2.95 5.28 16.96
N THR A 103 -2.16 4.90 15.95
CA THR A 103 -0.68 4.94 15.99
C THR A 103 -0.06 6.02 15.09
N MET A 104 -0.88 6.80 14.37
CA MET A 104 -0.37 7.92 13.57
C MET A 104 0.23 9.02 14.44
N GLN A 105 1.28 9.66 13.92
CA GLN A 105 1.82 10.93 14.42
C GLN A 105 0.86 12.08 14.15
N TYR A 106 1.14 13.24 14.75
CA TYR A 106 0.36 14.46 14.51
C TYR A 106 0.39 14.85 13.02
N GLY A 107 -0.77 15.10 12.44
CA GLY A 107 -0.94 15.45 11.03
C GLY A 107 -0.72 14.28 10.05
N GLY A 108 -0.54 13.05 10.54
CA GLY A 108 -0.26 11.90 9.69
C GLY A 108 -1.42 11.54 8.76
N ASN A 109 -1.07 11.05 7.56
CA ASN A 109 -2.01 10.70 6.50
C ASN A 109 -2.19 9.18 6.39
N ILE A 110 -3.44 8.73 6.29
CA ILE A 110 -3.77 7.34 5.97
C ILE A 110 -4.51 7.32 4.63
N ALA A 111 -3.88 6.78 3.60
CA ALA A 111 -4.54 6.49 2.32
C ALA A 111 -5.25 5.15 2.41
N SER A 112 -6.58 5.16 2.54
CA SER A 112 -7.40 3.94 2.58
C SER A 112 -7.78 3.53 1.15
N ILE A 113 -7.28 2.36 0.74
CA ILE A 113 -7.40 1.83 -0.62
C ILE A 113 -8.27 0.60 -0.67
N GLY A 114 -8.03 -0.36 0.25
CA GLY A 114 -8.56 -1.70 0.19
C GLY A 114 -9.27 -2.15 1.45
N LEU A 115 -9.90 -3.32 1.35
CA LEU A 115 -10.68 -3.95 2.41
C LEU A 115 -10.47 -5.47 2.44
N ALA A 116 -9.23 -5.92 2.10
CA ALA A 116 -8.94 -7.34 1.93
C ALA A 116 -9.09 -8.15 3.24
N ALA A 117 -8.91 -7.53 4.41
CA ALA A 117 -9.17 -8.17 5.70
C ALA A 117 -10.61 -7.90 6.19
N SER A 118 -11.10 -6.65 6.08
CA SER A 118 -12.46 -6.25 6.46
C SER A 118 -12.82 -4.87 5.90
N HIS A 119 -14.10 -4.63 5.72
CA HIS A 119 -14.66 -3.32 5.36
C HIS A 119 -14.97 -2.44 6.57
N GLU A 120 -14.85 -2.96 7.78
CA GLU A 120 -15.16 -2.25 9.00
C GLU A 120 -14.05 -1.31 9.46
N LEU A 121 -14.40 -0.25 10.16
CA LEU A 121 -13.48 0.66 10.84
C LEU A 121 -14.00 0.97 12.25
N ASN A 122 -13.37 0.39 13.27
CA ASN A 122 -13.72 0.58 14.67
C ASN A 122 -12.79 1.59 15.33
N THR A 123 -13.04 2.86 15.16
CA THR A 123 -12.24 3.96 15.71
C THR A 123 -13.11 4.96 16.48
N THR A 124 -12.47 5.96 17.05
CA THR A 124 -13.11 7.10 17.70
C THR A 124 -12.72 8.40 16.97
N VAL A 125 -13.32 9.51 17.34
CA VAL A 125 -12.92 10.81 16.79
C VAL A 125 -11.60 11.34 17.36
N MET A 126 -11.07 10.71 18.42
CA MET A 126 -9.89 11.20 19.15
C MET A 126 -8.63 11.31 18.26
N PRO A 127 -8.26 10.34 17.41
CA PRO A 127 -7.12 10.49 16.50
C PRO A 127 -7.25 11.73 15.60
N PHE A 128 -8.44 11.97 15.09
CA PHE A 128 -8.71 13.09 14.16
C PHE A 128 -8.67 14.45 14.87
N ILE A 129 -9.23 14.54 16.08
CA ILE A 129 -9.28 15.81 16.82
C ILE A 129 -7.95 16.11 17.51
N LEU A 130 -7.35 15.11 18.17
CA LEU A 130 -6.18 15.33 19.05
C LEU A 130 -4.85 15.22 18.33
N ARG A 131 -4.80 14.46 17.21
CA ARG A 131 -3.58 14.31 16.39
C ARG A 131 -3.74 14.81 14.97
N ALA A 132 -4.87 15.44 14.62
CA ALA A 132 -5.16 15.91 13.26
C ALA A 132 -4.90 14.82 12.17
N VAL A 133 -5.13 13.54 12.50
CA VAL A 133 -4.96 12.43 11.55
C VAL A 133 -5.93 12.62 10.37
N CYS A 134 -5.42 12.45 9.16
CA CYS A 134 -6.21 12.54 7.94
C CYS A 134 -6.46 11.14 7.36
N LEU A 135 -7.73 10.77 7.22
CA LEU A 135 -8.14 9.55 6.52
C LEU A 135 -8.57 9.90 5.10
N LEU A 136 -7.76 9.50 4.13
CA LEU A 136 -7.93 9.82 2.71
C LEU A 136 -8.48 8.61 1.96
N GLY A 137 -9.75 8.65 1.56
CA GLY A 137 -10.33 7.62 0.70
C GLY A 137 -9.75 7.68 -0.72
N ILE A 138 -9.34 6.54 -1.27
CA ILE A 138 -8.70 6.44 -2.59
C ILE A 138 -9.60 5.68 -3.56
N ASN A 139 -10.42 6.41 -4.31
CA ASN A 139 -11.21 5.83 -5.39
C ASN A 139 -10.45 5.98 -6.73
N SER A 140 -9.77 4.91 -7.15
CA SER A 140 -9.01 4.89 -8.40
C SER A 140 -9.87 4.63 -9.65
N VAL A 141 -11.13 4.23 -9.47
CA VAL A 141 -12.06 3.93 -10.56
C VAL A 141 -12.66 5.22 -11.13
N GLU A 142 -13.21 6.07 -10.25
CA GLU A 142 -13.92 7.30 -10.62
C GLU A 142 -13.07 8.56 -10.48
N THR A 143 -11.75 8.43 -10.64
CA THR A 143 -10.84 9.57 -10.57
C THR A 143 -11.16 10.58 -11.70
N PRO A 144 -11.37 11.88 -11.40
CA PRO A 144 -11.56 12.91 -12.40
C PRO A 144 -10.43 12.93 -13.43
N ARG A 145 -10.76 13.23 -14.69
CA ARG A 145 -9.84 13.10 -15.83
C ARG A 145 -8.53 13.88 -15.65
N ASP A 146 -8.60 15.09 -15.13
CA ASP A 146 -7.40 15.92 -14.97
C ASP A 146 -6.48 15.39 -13.86
N LEU A 147 -7.06 14.96 -12.74
CA LEU A 147 -6.30 14.28 -11.69
C LEU A 147 -5.70 12.96 -12.21
N ARG A 148 -6.46 12.19 -12.98
CA ARG A 148 -5.95 10.96 -13.61
C ARG A 148 -4.75 11.24 -14.51
N ARG A 149 -4.80 12.27 -15.32
CA ARG A 149 -3.69 12.68 -16.19
C ARG A 149 -2.46 13.09 -15.36
N ALA A 150 -2.65 13.92 -14.34
CA ALA A 150 -1.56 14.35 -13.45
C ALA A 150 -0.86 13.17 -12.78
N VAL A 151 -1.62 12.20 -12.27
CA VAL A 151 -1.06 10.98 -11.66
C VAL A 151 -0.31 10.13 -12.68
N TRP A 152 -0.83 9.96 -13.92
CA TRP A 152 -0.11 9.24 -14.97
C TRP A 152 1.18 9.93 -15.41
N GLN A 153 1.20 11.27 -15.45
CA GLN A 153 2.43 12.02 -15.71
C GLN A 153 3.49 11.75 -14.62
N ARG A 154 3.07 11.66 -13.35
CA ARG A 154 3.95 11.32 -12.24
C ARG A 154 4.46 9.87 -12.30
N ILE A 155 3.61 8.92 -12.73
CA ILE A 155 4.07 7.53 -12.98
C ILE A 155 5.14 7.48 -14.09
N GLY A 156 5.06 8.37 -15.06
CA GLY A 156 6.07 8.51 -16.12
C GLY A 156 7.33 9.28 -15.68
N SER A 157 7.36 9.85 -14.48
CA SER A 157 8.46 10.70 -13.99
C SER A 157 8.90 10.35 -12.57
N ASP A 158 8.46 11.09 -11.57
CA ASP A 158 8.94 11.03 -10.18
C ASP A 158 8.34 9.87 -9.35
N LEU A 159 7.22 9.29 -9.79
CA LEU A 159 6.61 8.09 -9.21
C LEU A 159 6.80 6.85 -10.11
N LYS A 160 7.81 6.85 -10.98
CA LYS A 160 8.09 5.70 -11.84
C LYS A 160 8.52 4.49 -11.01
N PRO A 161 7.81 3.34 -11.07
CA PRO A 161 8.24 2.13 -10.40
C PRO A 161 9.61 1.68 -10.92
N GLN A 162 10.51 1.27 -10.03
CA GLN A 162 11.87 0.87 -10.37
C GLN A 162 12.05 -0.65 -10.48
N HIS A 163 11.16 -1.42 -9.83
CA HIS A 163 11.28 -2.88 -9.71
C HIS A 163 10.10 -3.64 -10.32
N LEU A 164 9.54 -3.15 -11.45
CA LEU A 164 8.38 -3.79 -12.10
C LEU A 164 8.66 -5.24 -12.48
N ASP A 165 9.86 -5.57 -12.96
CA ASP A 165 10.25 -6.94 -13.32
C ASP A 165 10.30 -7.87 -12.10
N THR A 166 10.63 -7.33 -10.91
CA THR A 166 10.58 -8.07 -9.66
C THR A 166 9.16 -8.26 -9.17
N ILE A 167 8.31 -7.23 -9.30
CA ILE A 167 6.91 -7.24 -8.85
C ILE A 167 6.05 -8.08 -9.79
N GLY A 168 6.27 -7.98 -11.10
CA GLY A 168 5.54 -8.70 -12.15
C GLY A 168 6.32 -9.88 -12.74
N HIS A 169 7.08 -10.60 -11.91
CA HIS A 169 7.99 -11.66 -12.35
C HIS A 169 7.28 -12.92 -12.89
N ARG A 170 5.98 -13.07 -12.61
CA ARG A 170 5.20 -14.25 -13.01
C ARG A 170 4.41 -13.93 -14.28
N THR A 171 4.64 -14.73 -15.33
CA THR A 171 3.80 -14.72 -16.53
C THR A 171 2.92 -15.98 -16.56
N ILE A 172 1.66 -15.80 -16.91
CA ILE A 172 0.65 -16.86 -16.97
C ILE A 172 0.03 -16.80 -18.37
N ALA A 173 -0.08 -17.95 -19.06
CA ALA A 173 -0.86 -18.03 -20.29
C ALA A 173 -2.34 -17.74 -19.98
N PHE A 174 -3.08 -17.19 -20.95
CA PHE A 174 -4.49 -16.87 -20.75
C PHE A 174 -5.31 -18.11 -20.37
N ASP A 175 -5.04 -19.24 -20.99
CA ASP A 175 -5.76 -20.49 -20.74
C ASP A 175 -5.48 -21.10 -19.34
N ASP A 176 -4.32 -20.76 -18.74
CA ASP A 176 -3.91 -21.20 -17.39
C ASP A 176 -4.41 -20.28 -16.29
N LEU A 177 -5.07 -19.16 -16.65
CA LEU A 177 -5.52 -18.15 -15.69
C LEU A 177 -6.51 -18.70 -14.63
N PRO A 178 -7.46 -19.60 -14.96
CA PRO A 178 -8.36 -20.19 -13.97
C PRO A 178 -7.64 -20.91 -12.84
N ASP A 179 -6.52 -21.60 -13.12
CA ASP A 179 -5.74 -22.36 -12.13
C ASP A 179 -5.01 -21.43 -11.13
N ALA A 180 -4.84 -20.14 -11.49
CA ALA A 180 -4.26 -19.14 -10.61
C ALA A 180 -5.26 -18.55 -9.60
N PHE A 181 -6.58 -18.70 -9.81
CA PHE A 181 -7.58 -18.00 -9.00
C PHE A 181 -7.56 -18.42 -7.53
N GLU A 182 -7.41 -19.72 -7.24
CA GLU A 182 -7.36 -20.21 -5.86
C GLU A 182 -6.22 -19.54 -5.08
N ALA A 183 -5.03 -19.47 -5.67
CA ALA A 183 -3.88 -18.84 -5.04
C ALA A 183 -4.07 -17.33 -4.77
N TYR A 184 -4.87 -16.63 -5.60
CA TYR A 184 -5.25 -15.25 -5.34
C TYR A 184 -6.27 -15.14 -4.21
N ILE A 185 -7.25 -16.03 -4.16
CA ILE A 185 -8.28 -16.06 -3.10
C ILE A 185 -7.63 -16.37 -1.75
N ASP A 186 -6.72 -17.33 -1.70
CA ASP A 186 -5.99 -17.73 -0.50
C ASP A 186 -4.91 -16.71 -0.09
N GLY A 187 -4.69 -15.68 -0.91
CA GLY A 187 -3.70 -14.64 -0.63
C GLY A 187 -2.24 -15.13 -0.64
N THR A 188 -1.96 -16.28 -1.27
CA THR A 188 -0.60 -16.85 -1.34
C THR A 188 0.30 -16.19 -2.39
N ILE A 189 -0.29 -15.46 -3.34
CA ILE A 189 0.45 -14.78 -4.42
C ILE A 189 1.18 -13.55 -3.87
N THR A 190 2.43 -13.36 -4.33
CA THR A 190 3.25 -12.17 -4.08
C THR A 190 3.40 -11.38 -5.38
N GLY A 191 3.32 -10.05 -5.30
CA GLY A 191 3.44 -9.15 -6.45
C GLY A 191 2.26 -9.22 -7.41
N ARG A 192 2.58 -9.27 -8.70
CA ARG A 192 1.64 -9.29 -9.84
C ARG A 192 1.95 -10.46 -10.76
N ALA A 193 0.92 -11.02 -11.37
CA ALA A 193 1.07 -11.85 -12.55
C ALA A 193 0.72 -11.05 -13.81
N VAL A 194 1.50 -11.26 -14.86
CA VAL A 194 1.23 -10.77 -16.22
C VAL A 194 0.55 -11.90 -16.98
N VAL A 195 -0.60 -11.61 -17.58
CA VAL A 195 -1.33 -12.59 -18.40
C VAL A 195 -0.97 -12.36 -19.86
N GLU A 196 -0.46 -13.39 -20.53
CA GLU A 196 -0.18 -13.38 -21.95
C GLU A 196 -1.44 -13.80 -22.72
N ILE A 197 -2.05 -12.84 -23.43
CA ILE A 197 -3.36 -13.04 -24.09
C ILE A 197 -3.20 -13.67 -25.48
N ALA A 198 -2.09 -13.44 -26.16
CA ALA A 198 -1.75 -14.06 -27.43
C ALA A 198 -0.24 -14.23 -27.51
N SER A 199 0.21 -15.42 -27.94
CA SER A 199 1.58 -15.55 -28.43
C SER A 199 1.68 -14.70 -29.70
N GLY A 200 2.38 -13.55 -29.59
CA GLY A 200 2.58 -12.67 -30.74
C GLY A 200 3.34 -13.39 -31.84
N GLU A 201 2.66 -13.94 -32.81
CA GLU A 201 3.20 -14.07 -34.15
C GLU A 201 3.13 -12.68 -34.77
N ALA A 202 4.27 -11.99 -34.81
CA ALA A 202 4.46 -10.75 -35.54
C ALA A 202 4.92 -11.02 -36.96
#